data_1d4be505e6798af9e8fd7bf123eb3dfc
#
_entry.id   1d4be505e6798af9e8fd7bf123eb3dfc
#
_cell.length_a   1.000
_cell.length_b   1.000
_cell.length_c   1.000
_cell.angle_alpha   90.00
_cell.angle_beta   90.00
_cell.angle_gamma   90.00
#
_symmetry.space_group_name_H-M   'P 1'
#
loop_
_entity.id
_entity.type
_entity.pdbx_description
1 polymer ?
#
loop_
_entity_poly.entity_id
_entity_poly.type
_entity_poly.pdbx_seq_one_letter_code
_entity_poly.pdbx_strand_id
1 'polypeptide(L)'
;MQLLLEHRQVGSVTVVTCRGRLIAGAESDALLKQIDELLPMKSRIVLHLGGIDYIDSAGLGLLVRCLTRIQNLSGQLSLCALSPKVSEVLRVTRLDGPLRPYIAEDDAIAQAHDERTGEGASGPLILCADTSLDVLAYLRGLLKQAGHRVVSSQNLYDGLILLKTMRPSVVVIGEALHTMHGTSSADEFHRRVPPGGLIVLPPSFSSHDAAEAGSRLLAEIRTILDAV
;
A
#
# COMPACT_ATOMS: atom_id res chain seq x y z
N MET A 1 -23.07 -14.74 8.38
CA MET A 1 -22.09 -13.73 8.86
C MET A 1 -22.05 -12.68 7.78
N GLN A 2 -22.26 -11.41 8.13
CA GLN A 2 -22.30 -10.28 7.20
C GLN A 2 -20.90 -9.99 6.66
N LEU A 3 -20.79 -9.46 5.43
CA LEU A 3 -19.52 -9.02 4.86
C LEU A 3 -19.02 -7.77 5.58
N LEU A 4 -17.82 -7.84 6.13
CA LEU A 4 -17.12 -6.71 6.72
C LEU A 4 -16.01 -6.27 5.78
N LEU A 5 -15.92 -4.96 5.54
CA LEU A 5 -14.95 -4.34 4.66
C LEU A 5 -14.17 -3.29 5.43
N GLU A 6 -12.86 -3.40 5.39
CA GLU A 6 -11.92 -2.41 5.93
C GLU A 6 -10.94 -2.04 4.83
N HIS A 7 -10.53 -0.79 4.73
CA HIS A 7 -9.51 -0.41 3.78
C HIS A 7 -8.38 0.36 4.42
N ARG A 8 -7.18 0.24 3.86
CA ARG A 8 -6.00 1.00 4.23
C ARG A 8 -5.13 1.31 3.03
N GLN A 9 -4.31 2.32 3.16
CA GLN A 9 -3.41 2.77 2.10
C GLN A 9 -1.98 2.31 2.37
N VAL A 10 -1.36 1.64 1.39
CA VAL A 10 0.04 1.22 1.44
C VAL A 10 0.75 1.81 0.23
N GLY A 11 1.46 2.91 0.42
CA GLY A 11 2.02 3.66 -0.70
C GLY A 11 0.94 4.20 -1.63
N SER A 12 0.94 3.76 -2.89
CA SER A 12 -0.09 4.09 -3.89
C SER A 12 -1.14 2.99 -4.07
N VAL A 13 -1.12 1.95 -3.25
CA VAL A 13 -2.02 0.81 -3.31
C VAL A 13 -3.05 0.89 -2.20
N THR A 14 -4.32 0.70 -2.52
CA THR A 14 -5.39 0.54 -1.52
C THR A 14 -5.61 -0.94 -1.27
N VAL A 15 -5.40 -1.39 -0.04
CA VAL A 15 -5.74 -2.75 0.39
C VAL A 15 -7.13 -2.74 1.01
N VAL A 16 -8.04 -3.54 0.47
CA VAL A 16 -9.39 -3.75 1.01
C VAL A 16 -9.45 -5.14 1.62
N THR A 17 -9.55 -5.21 2.94
CA THR A 17 -9.70 -6.47 3.67
C THR A 17 -11.16 -6.86 3.76
N CYS A 18 -11.48 -8.04 3.25
CA CYS A 18 -12.83 -8.61 3.23
C CYS A 18 -12.91 -9.77 4.22
N ARG A 19 -13.95 -9.78 5.08
CA ARG A 19 -14.21 -10.87 6.03
C ARG A 19 -15.67 -11.27 5.97
N GLY A 20 -15.97 -12.57 6.08
CA GLY A 20 -17.31 -13.12 6.07
C GLY A 20 -17.61 -13.90 4.80
N ARG A 21 -18.67 -13.56 4.07
CA ARG A 21 -19.15 -14.32 2.90
C ARG A 21 -19.33 -13.39 1.69
N LEU A 22 -18.93 -13.85 0.51
CA LEU A 22 -19.20 -13.18 -0.76
C LEU A 22 -20.36 -13.92 -1.47
N ILE A 23 -21.55 -13.41 -1.27
CA ILE A 23 -22.81 -13.98 -1.78
C ILE A 23 -23.68 -12.89 -2.42
N ALA A 24 -24.73 -13.30 -3.13
CA ALA A 24 -25.72 -12.36 -3.65
C ALA A 24 -26.40 -11.56 -2.52
N GLY A 25 -26.73 -10.28 -2.79
CA GLY A 25 -27.49 -9.43 -1.91
C GLY A 25 -26.74 -8.18 -1.45
N ALA A 26 -27.08 -7.67 -0.28
CA ALA A 26 -26.54 -6.42 0.28
C ALA A 26 -25.00 -6.43 0.42
N GLU A 27 -24.40 -7.61 0.64
CA GLU A 27 -22.96 -7.79 0.73
C GLU A 27 -22.25 -7.47 -0.61
N SER A 28 -22.84 -7.92 -1.72
CA SER A 28 -22.33 -7.61 -3.06
C SER A 28 -22.37 -6.12 -3.38
N ASP A 29 -23.47 -5.47 -2.99
CA ASP A 29 -23.66 -4.04 -3.21
C ASP A 29 -22.69 -3.21 -2.33
N ALA A 30 -22.44 -3.66 -1.12
CA ALA A 30 -21.49 -3.02 -0.22
C ALA A 30 -20.06 -3.01 -0.77
N LEU A 31 -19.58 -4.14 -1.32
CA LEU A 31 -18.24 -4.19 -1.92
C LEU A 31 -18.13 -3.31 -3.18
N LEU A 32 -19.13 -3.34 -4.07
CA LEU A 32 -19.14 -2.48 -5.26
C LEU A 32 -19.13 -1.00 -4.87
N LYS A 33 -19.96 -0.60 -3.91
CA LYS A 33 -20.01 0.76 -3.41
C LYS A 33 -18.66 1.19 -2.83
N GLN A 34 -18.03 0.34 -2.02
CA GLN A 34 -16.69 0.60 -1.47
C GLN A 34 -15.65 0.78 -2.58
N ILE A 35 -15.68 -0.07 -3.61
CA ILE A 35 -14.81 0.06 -4.79
C ILE A 35 -15.07 1.40 -5.49
N ASP A 36 -16.34 1.78 -5.70
CA ASP A 36 -16.70 3.03 -6.36
C ASP A 36 -16.20 4.28 -5.61
N GLU A 37 -16.26 4.25 -4.30
CA GLU A 37 -15.75 5.33 -3.45
C GLU A 37 -14.21 5.46 -3.53
N LEU A 38 -13.52 4.35 -3.80
CA LEU A 38 -12.05 4.30 -3.94
C LEU A 38 -11.54 4.60 -5.35
N LEU A 39 -12.42 4.52 -6.38
CA LEU A 39 -12.04 4.61 -7.80
C LEU A 39 -11.60 6.01 -8.30
N PRO A 40 -11.98 7.17 -7.75
CA PRO A 40 -11.62 8.48 -8.33
C PRO A 40 -10.11 8.76 -8.39
N MET A 41 -9.29 7.89 -7.85
CA MET A 41 -7.86 8.09 -7.65
C MET A 41 -6.92 7.18 -8.46
N LYS A 42 -7.24 6.76 -9.71
CA LYS A 42 -6.40 5.86 -10.51
C LYS A 42 -5.95 4.64 -9.70
N SER A 43 -6.92 3.81 -9.34
CA SER A 43 -6.80 2.96 -8.17
C SER A 43 -6.05 1.67 -8.47
N ARG A 44 -5.03 1.42 -7.70
CA ARG A 44 -4.44 0.10 -7.53
C ARG A 44 -5.06 -0.50 -6.28
N ILE A 45 -5.89 -1.50 -6.47
CA ILE A 45 -6.65 -2.13 -5.40
C ILE A 45 -6.19 -3.57 -5.21
N VAL A 46 -5.89 -3.92 -3.99
CA VAL A 46 -5.65 -5.30 -3.56
C VAL A 46 -6.80 -5.72 -2.65
N LEU A 47 -7.56 -6.75 -3.06
CA LEU A 47 -8.56 -7.37 -2.20
C LEU A 47 -7.92 -8.50 -1.39
N HIS A 48 -7.84 -8.32 -0.10
CA HIS A 48 -7.39 -9.34 0.84
C HIS A 48 -8.58 -10.20 1.25
N LEU A 49 -8.62 -11.45 0.78
CA LEU A 49 -9.74 -12.37 0.95
C LEU A 49 -9.50 -13.46 2.01
N GLY A 50 -8.47 -13.30 2.86
CA GLY A 50 -8.13 -14.27 3.91
C GLY A 50 -9.20 -14.50 4.96
N GLY A 51 -10.10 -13.53 5.14
CA GLY A 51 -11.26 -13.64 6.01
C GLY A 51 -12.55 -14.10 5.31
N ILE A 52 -12.49 -14.51 4.04
CA ILE A 52 -13.66 -15.02 3.31
C ILE A 52 -13.78 -16.53 3.48
N ASP A 53 -14.81 -16.96 4.15
CA ASP A 53 -15.08 -18.37 4.42
C ASP A 53 -15.85 -19.07 3.30
N TYR A 54 -16.62 -18.30 2.53
CA TYR A 54 -17.51 -18.83 1.50
C TYR A 54 -17.72 -17.84 0.36
N ILE A 55 -17.76 -18.36 -0.86
CA ILE A 55 -18.10 -17.63 -2.09
C ILE A 55 -19.02 -18.47 -2.94
N ASP A 56 -20.10 -17.87 -3.46
CA ASP A 56 -21.00 -18.48 -4.45
C ASP A 56 -20.76 -17.91 -5.85
N SER A 57 -21.58 -18.37 -6.82
CA SER A 57 -21.50 -17.87 -8.20
C SER A 57 -21.75 -16.37 -8.33
N ALA A 58 -22.58 -15.79 -7.46
CA ALA A 58 -22.82 -14.35 -7.46
C ALA A 58 -21.63 -13.59 -6.90
N GLY A 59 -20.97 -14.12 -5.87
CA GLY A 59 -19.71 -13.58 -5.33
C GLY A 59 -18.57 -13.64 -6.36
N LEU A 60 -18.47 -14.72 -7.13
CA LEU A 60 -17.53 -14.79 -8.25
C LEU A 60 -17.83 -13.73 -9.32
N GLY A 61 -19.10 -13.59 -9.69
CA GLY A 61 -19.54 -12.55 -10.63
C GLY A 61 -19.26 -11.14 -10.11
N LEU A 62 -19.34 -10.94 -8.79
CA LEU A 62 -18.97 -9.69 -8.14
C LEU A 62 -17.48 -9.37 -8.31
N LEU A 63 -16.58 -10.33 -8.06
CA LEU A 63 -15.14 -10.14 -8.28
C LEU A 63 -14.82 -9.78 -9.72
N VAL A 64 -15.46 -10.43 -10.68
CA VAL A 64 -15.31 -10.11 -12.12
C VAL A 64 -15.82 -8.69 -12.42
N ARG A 65 -16.96 -8.28 -11.86
CA ARG A 65 -17.49 -6.91 -12.01
C ARG A 65 -16.53 -5.87 -11.43
N CYS A 66 -15.98 -6.13 -10.25
CA CYS A 66 -14.95 -5.25 -9.65
C CYS A 66 -13.74 -5.12 -10.57
N LEU A 67 -13.23 -6.24 -11.10
CA LEU A 67 -12.11 -6.24 -12.03
C LEU A 67 -12.41 -5.39 -13.27
N THR A 68 -13.53 -5.65 -13.96
CA THR A 68 -13.92 -4.93 -15.18
C THR A 68 -14.08 -3.43 -14.91
N ARG A 69 -14.69 -3.08 -13.78
CA ARG A 69 -14.92 -1.68 -13.41
C ARG A 69 -13.63 -0.92 -13.16
N ILE A 70 -12.69 -1.53 -12.44
CA ILE A 70 -11.37 -0.96 -12.15
C ILE A 70 -10.56 -0.84 -13.45
N GLN A 71 -10.57 -1.86 -14.31
CA GLN A 71 -9.87 -1.84 -15.59
C GLN A 71 -10.38 -0.76 -16.54
N ASN A 72 -11.71 -0.54 -16.61
CA ASN A 72 -12.30 0.52 -17.42
C ASN A 72 -11.83 1.94 -17.03
N LEU A 73 -11.35 2.10 -15.82
CA LEU A 73 -10.78 3.35 -15.31
C LEU A 73 -9.24 3.34 -15.32
N SER A 74 -8.64 2.43 -16.09
CA SER A 74 -7.18 2.24 -16.17
C SER A 74 -6.55 1.93 -14.81
N GLY A 75 -7.32 1.34 -13.91
CA GLY A 75 -6.87 0.83 -12.63
C GLY A 75 -6.44 -0.64 -12.69
N GLN A 76 -5.98 -1.15 -11.56
CA GLN A 76 -5.53 -2.53 -11.40
C GLN A 76 -6.19 -3.16 -10.17
N LEU A 77 -6.65 -4.39 -10.31
CA LEU A 77 -7.16 -5.23 -9.23
C LEU A 77 -6.31 -6.49 -9.10
N SER A 78 -5.88 -6.78 -7.89
CA SER A 78 -5.25 -8.05 -7.52
C SER A 78 -5.95 -8.64 -6.31
N LEU A 79 -5.92 -9.96 -6.18
CA LEU A 79 -6.43 -10.67 -5.00
C LEU A 79 -5.26 -11.23 -4.19
N CYS A 80 -5.40 -11.32 -2.87
CA CYS A 80 -4.40 -12.00 -2.04
C CYS A 80 -5.01 -12.78 -0.87
N ALA A 81 -4.19 -13.66 -0.30
CA ALA A 81 -4.50 -14.42 0.91
C ALA A 81 -5.79 -15.25 0.82
N LEU A 82 -6.07 -15.86 -0.33
CA LEU A 82 -7.28 -16.65 -0.52
C LEU A 82 -7.28 -17.89 0.36
N SER A 83 -8.44 -18.23 0.95
CA SER A 83 -8.61 -19.53 1.58
C SER A 83 -8.49 -20.66 0.53
N PRO A 84 -8.08 -21.87 0.92
CA PRO A 84 -7.95 -22.99 -0.02
C PRO A 84 -9.25 -23.27 -0.82
N LYS A 85 -10.42 -23.11 -0.17
CA LYS A 85 -11.72 -23.29 -0.82
C LYS A 85 -11.97 -22.22 -1.90
N VAL A 86 -11.72 -20.96 -1.61
CA VAL A 86 -11.88 -19.87 -2.56
C VAL A 86 -10.90 -20.00 -3.71
N SER A 87 -9.66 -20.34 -3.43
CA SER A 87 -8.62 -20.60 -4.44
C SER A 87 -9.02 -21.73 -5.41
N GLU A 88 -9.53 -22.84 -4.88
CA GLU A 88 -10.01 -23.97 -5.69
C GLU A 88 -11.20 -23.56 -6.59
N VAL A 89 -12.16 -22.80 -6.07
CA VAL A 89 -13.29 -22.31 -6.86
C VAL A 89 -12.82 -21.40 -7.99
N LEU A 90 -11.89 -20.49 -7.75
CA LEU A 90 -11.30 -19.65 -8.79
C LEU A 90 -10.59 -20.48 -9.86
N ARG A 91 -9.85 -21.50 -9.46
CA ARG A 91 -9.12 -22.40 -10.36
C ARG A 91 -10.09 -23.20 -11.26
N VAL A 92 -11.13 -23.81 -10.67
CA VAL A 92 -12.13 -24.61 -11.41
C VAL A 92 -12.91 -23.73 -12.39
N THR A 93 -13.21 -22.49 -12.03
CA THR A 93 -13.91 -21.52 -12.91
C THR A 93 -12.98 -20.78 -13.86
N ARG A 94 -11.67 -21.05 -13.84
CA ARG A 94 -10.62 -20.38 -14.65
C ARG A 94 -10.57 -18.87 -14.46
N LEU A 95 -10.94 -18.40 -13.28
CA LEU A 95 -10.87 -16.98 -12.91
C LEU A 95 -9.53 -16.60 -12.27
N ASP A 96 -8.70 -17.56 -11.92
CA ASP A 96 -7.35 -17.36 -11.40
C ASP A 96 -6.42 -16.60 -12.35
N GLY A 97 -6.56 -16.78 -13.66
CA GLY A 97 -5.80 -16.02 -14.66
C GLY A 97 -6.15 -14.53 -14.67
N PRO A 98 -7.41 -14.14 -14.92
CA PRO A 98 -7.83 -12.73 -14.95
C PRO A 98 -7.70 -12.03 -13.59
N LEU A 99 -7.99 -12.70 -12.47
CA LEU A 99 -8.00 -12.11 -11.12
C LEU A 99 -6.64 -12.14 -10.43
N ARG A 100 -5.65 -12.85 -10.97
CA ARG A 100 -4.25 -12.91 -10.50
C ARG A 100 -4.13 -13.01 -8.97
N PRO A 101 -4.50 -14.15 -8.37
CA PRO A 101 -4.40 -14.31 -6.92
C PRO A 101 -2.95 -14.50 -6.48
N TYR A 102 -2.55 -13.78 -5.44
CA TYR A 102 -1.25 -13.90 -4.77
C TYR A 102 -1.41 -14.63 -3.45
N ILE A 103 -0.39 -15.38 -3.05
CA ILE A 103 -0.39 -16.10 -1.77
C ILE A 103 -0.25 -15.10 -0.63
N ALA A 104 0.72 -14.21 -0.73
CA ALA A 104 1.00 -13.19 0.26
C ALA A 104 0.53 -11.80 -0.19
N GLU A 105 0.19 -10.97 0.79
CA GLU A 105 -0.26 -9.60 0.56
C GLU A 105 0.87 -8.71 0.05
N ASP A 106 2.09 -8.88 0.57
CA ASP A 106 3.27 -8.14 0.13
C ASP A 106 3.60 -8.37 -1.35
N ASP A 107 3.43 -9.60 -1.86
CA ASP A 107 3.60 -9.90 -3.28
C ASP A 107 2.55 -9.17 -4.15
N ALA A 108 1.28 -9.15 -3.72
CA ALA A 108 0.23 -8.43 -4.42
C ALA A 108 0.47 -6.91 -4.45
N ILE A 109 0.92 -6.35 -3.33
CA ILE A 109 1.27 -4.93 -3.21
C ILE A 109 2.49 -4.61 -4.07
N ALA A 110 3.54 -5.45 -4.05
CA ALA A 110 4.73 -5.29 -4.87
C ALA A 110 4.40 -5.21 -6.35
N GLN A 111 3.63 -6.18 -6.84
CA GLN A 111 3.21 -6.22 -8.23
C GLN A 111 2.36 -4.99 -8.62
N ALA A 112 1.45 -4.58 -7.73
CA ALA A 112 0.64 -3.39 -7.96
C ALA A 112 1.48 -2.10 -8.03
N HIS A 113 2.64 -2.06 -7.36
CA HIS A 113 3.58 -0.94 -7.46
C HIS A 113 4.43 -1.00 -8.73
N ASP A 114 4.86 -2.19 -9.18
CA ASP A 114 5.87 -2.37 -10.23
C ASP A 114 5.35 -1.97 -11.62
N GLU A 115 4.09 -2.22 -11.93
CA GLU A 115 3.52 -1.98 -13.25
C GLU A 115 3.48 -0.51 -13.69
N ARG A 116 3.74 0.50 -12.81
CA ARG A 116 3.74 1.93 -13.19
C ARG A 116 4.64 2.86 -12.37
N THR A 117 5.78 2.42 -11.88
CA THR A 117 6.76 3.33 -11.29
C THR A 117 7.40 4.29 -12.31
N GLY A 118 6.92 4.28 -13.55
CA GLY A 118 7.46 5.04 -14.68
C GLY A 118 6.85 6.42 -14.95
N GLU A 119 5.83 6.87 -14.23
CA GLU A 119 5.24 8.19 -14.51
C GLU A 119 5.79 9.29 -13.58
N GLY A 120 6.81 10.02 -14.02
CA GLY A 120 7.06 11.40 -13.66
C GLY A 120 8.26 11.74 -12.80
N ALA A 121 8.88 10.83 -12.09
CA ALA A 121 10.13 11.10 -11.37
C ALA A 121 11.14 9.98 -11.59
N SER A 122 12.29 10.31 -12.14
CA SER A 122 13.41 9.38 -12.39
C SER A 122 14.38 9.28 -11.21
N GLY A 123 14.13 10.01 -10.14
CA GLY A 123 14.99 10.11 -8.96
C GLY A 123 14.91 8.90 -8.03
N PRO A 124 15.81 8.86 -7.02
CA PRO A 124 15.84 7.84 -5.99
C PRO A 124 14.51 7.66 -5.28
N LEU A 125 14.21 6.43 -4.88
CA LEU A 125 12.99 6.12 -4.13
C LEU A 125 13.19 6.39 -2.64
N ILE A 126 12.28 7.14 -2.05
CA ILE A 126 12.28 7.49 -0.64
C ILE A 126 11.01 6.93 0.00
N LEU A 127 11.16 6.21 1.11
CA LEU A 127 10.05 5.78 1.96
C LEU A 127 9.85 6.81 3.07
N CYS A 128 8.63 7.34 3.21
CA CYS A 128 8.23 8.18 4.32
C CYS A 128 7.28 7.39 5.24
N ALA A 129 7.61 7.25 6.51
CA ALA A 129 6.79 6.56 7.50
C ALA A 129 6.46 7.50 8.68
N ASP A 130 5.18 7.83 8.86
CA ASP A 130 4.70 8.67 9.96
C ASP A 130 3.24 8.37 10.28
N THR A 131 2.84 8.51 11.53
CA THR A 131 1.44 8.33 11.94
C THR A 131 0.52 9.46 11.45
N SER A 132 1.07 10.65 11.18
CA SER A 132 0.35 11.83 10.72
C SER A 132 0.21 11.86 9.20
N LEU A 133 -1.04 11.91 8.72
CA LEU A 133 -1.34 12.08 7.29
C LEU A 133 -0.86 13.43 6.76
N ASP A 134 -0.90 14.48 7.58
CA ASP A 134 -0.47 15.83 7.18
C ASP A 134 1.04 15.88 6.95
N VAL A 135 1.81 15.26 7.83
CA VAL A 135 3.27 15.11 7.67
C VAL A 135 3.58 14.32 6.40
N LEU A 136 2.91 13.19 6.19
CA LEU A 136 3.11 12.38 4.97
C LEU A 136 2.72 13.14 3.69
N ALA A 137 1.64 13.91 3.70
CA ALA A 137 1.22 14.72 2.57
C ALA A 137 2.25 15.82 2.26
N TYR A 138 2.75 16.51 3.29
CA TYR A 138 3.81 17.50 3.16
C TYR A 138 5.10 16.90 2.60
N LEU A 139 5.61 15.82 3.20
CA LEU A 139 6.82 15.14 2.74
C LEU A 139 6.70 14.70 1.27
N ARG A 140 5.54 14.15 0.90
CA ARG A 140 5.27 13.73 -0.48
C ARG A 140 5.34 14.91 -1.45
N GLY A 141 4.76 16.05 -1.11
CA GLY A 141 4.82 17.27 -1.91
C GLY A 141 6.25 17.76 -2.08
N LEU A 142 6.97 17.95 -0.97
CA LEU A 142 8.34 18.44 -0.92
C LEU A 142 9.31 17.57 -1.75
N LEU A 143 9.29 16.25 -1.51
CA LEU A 143 10.22 15.31 -2.14
C LEU A 143 9.92 15.10 -3.63
N LYS A 144 8.64 15.12 -4.03
CA LYS A 144 8.27 15.07 -5.45
C LYS A 144 8.72 16.32 -6.20
N GLN A 145 8.59 17.52 -5.61
CA GLN A 145 9.12 18.76 -6.19
C GLN A 145 10.64 18.72 -6.36
N ALA A 146 11.35 18.03 -5.45
CA ALA A 146 12.78 17.79 -5.55
C ALA A 146 13.17 16.68 -6.55
N GLY A 147 12.21 16.08 -7.27
CA GLY A 147 12.45 15.07 -8.30
C GLY A 147 12.57 13.63 -7.78
N HIS A 148 12.26 13.39 -6.50
CA HIS A 148 12.34 12.04 -5.91
C HIS A 148 11.04 11.25 -6.10
N ARG A 149 11.18 9.93 -6.17
CA ARG A 149 10.07 8.99 -6.07
C ARG A 149 9.73 8.79 -4.61
N VAL A 150 8.45 8.84 -4.24
CA VAL A 150 8.03 8.78 -2.84
C VAL A 150 6.95 7.74 -2.63
N VAL A 151 7.16 6.88 -1.64
CA VAL A 151 6.13 6.00 -1.08
C VAL A 151 5.95 6.32 0.38
N SER A 152 4.76 6.09 0.92
CA SER A 152 4.43 6.46 2.30
C SER A 152 3.66 5.37 3.03
N SER A 153 3.87 5.29 4.34
CA SER A 153 3.21 4.37 5.24
C SER A 153 2.85 5.06 6.56
N GLN A 154 1.72 4.68 7.18
CA GLN A 154 1.29 5.18 8.48
C GLN A 154 1.69 4.27 9.65
N ASN A 155 2.26 3.12 9.38
CA ASN A 155 2.66 2.15 10.40
C ASN A 155 3.87 1.33 9.93
N LEU A 156 4.55 0.69 10.86
CA LEU A 156 5.77 -0.08 10.58
C LEU A 156 5.50 -1.37 9.80
N TYR A 157 4.33 -1.98 9.92
CA TYR A 157 3.99 -3.19 9.19
C TYR A 157 3.92 -2.92 7.67
N ASP A 158 3.14 -1.92 7.26
CA ASP A 158 3.04 -1.53 5.85
C ASP A 158 4.37 -0.94 5.35
N GLY A 159 5.09 -0.20 6.20
CA GLY A 159 6.45 0.28 5.90
C GLY A 159 7.42 -0.86 5.64
N LEU A 160 7.34 -1.96 6.39
CA LEU A 160 8.15 -3.16 6.17
C LEU A 160 7.83 -3.83 4.82
N ILE A 161 6.54 -3.90 4.45
CA ILE A 161 6.14 -4.38 3.11
C ILE A 161 6.81 -3.53 2.02
N LEU A 162 6.74 -2.20 2.13
CA LEU A 162 7.36 -1.29 1.17
C LEU A 162 8.90 -1.41 1.13
N LEU A 163 9.56 -1.60 2.27
CA LEU A 163 11.00 -1.87 2.33
C LEU A 163 11.39 -3.16 1.59
N LYS A 164 10.61 -4.24 1.79
CA LYS A 164 10.86 -5.54 1.15
C LYS A 164 10.68 -5.48 -0.36
N THR A 165 9.61 -4.81 -0.80
CA THR A 165 9.16 -4.87 -2.19
C THR A 165 9.80 -3.81 -3.07
N MET A 166 9.98 -2.59 -2.56
CA MET A 166 10.39 -1.44 -3.36
C MET A 166 11.84 -1.02 -3.17
N ARG A 167 12.50 -1.50 -2.12
CA ARG A 167 13.93 -1.23 -1.82
C ARG A 167 14.28 0.27 -1.92
N PRO A 168 13.69 1.13 -1.09
CA PRO A 168 13.99 2.57 -1.11
C PRO A 168 15.46 2.82 -0.76
N SER A 169 16.04 3.88 -1.34
CA SER A 169 17.41 4.31 -1.04
C SER A 169 17.50 5.03 0.30
N VAL A 170 16.43 5.73 0.69
CA VAL A 170 16.35 6.50 1.94
C VAL A 170 15.01 6.24 2.61
N VAL A 171 15.03 6.18 3.94
CA VAL A 171 13.84 6.08 4.80
C VAL A 171 13.78 7.32 5.68
N VAL A 172 12.68 8.05 5.59
CA VAL A 172 12.35 9.17 6.48
C VAL A 172 11.25 8.70 7.42
N ILE A 173 11.53 8.65 8.72
CA ILE A 173 10.61 8.11 9.72
C ILE A 173 10.31 9.12 10.82
N GLY A 174 9.05 9.24 11.21
CA GLY A 174 8.64 9.99 12.39
C GLY A 174 9.10 9.32 13.68
N GLU A 175 9.48 10.12 14.69
CA GLU A 175 10.01 9.61 15.95
C GLU A 175 9.06 8.62 16.65
N ALA A 176 7.75 8.88 16.60
CA ALA A 176 6.75 7.99 17.18
C ALA A 176 6.82 6.56 16.64
N LEU A 177 7.07 6.38 15.34
CA LEU A 177 7.28 5.07 14.75
C LEU A 177 8.70 4.55 14.96
N HIS A 178 9.70 5.43 14.93
CA HIS A 178 11.10 5.05 15.14
C HIS A 178 11.34 4.44 16.53
N THR A 179 10.69 4.98 17.56
CA THR A 179 10.82 4.50 18.94
C THR A 179 10.01 3.24 19.24
N MET A 180 9.19 2.77 18.31
CA MET A 180 8.46 1.52 18.47
C MET A 180 9.41 0.31 18.35
N HIS A 181 9.57 -0.42 19.45
CA HIS A 181 10.35 -1.65 19.54
C HIS A 181 9.52 -2.80 20.14
N GLY A 182 10.07 -4.01 20.11
CA GLY A 182 9.48 -5.16 20.80
C GLY A 182 8.34 -5.85 20.01
N THR A 183 8.08 -5.45 18.79
CA THR A 183 7.27 -6.22 17.83
C THR A 183 8.16 -6.80 16.74
N SER A 184 7.84 -8.00 16.27
CA SER A 184 8.60 -8.65 15.18
C SER A 184 8.72 -7.76 13.94
N SER A 185 7.66 -7.03 13.60
CA SER A 185 7.64 -6.14 12.45
C SER A 185 8.50 -4.89 12.64
N ALA A 186 8.53 -4.31 13.85
CA ALA A 186 9.35 -3.14 14.15
C ALA A 186 10.85 -3.48 14.09
N ASP A 187 11.24 -4.58 14.73
CA ASP A 187 12.63 -5.02 14.75
C ASP A 187 13.11 -5.43 13.35
N GLU A 188 12.25 -6.04 12.54
CA GLU A 188 12.57 -6.37 11.16
C GLU A 188 12.65 -5.12 10.27
N PHE A 189 11.77 -4.13 10.48
CA PHE A 189 11.82 -2.85 9.78
C PHE A 189 13.18 -2.18 9.97
N HIS A 190 13.61 -1.98 11.22
CA HIS A 190 14.88 -1.33 11.52
C HIS A 190 16.10 -2.09 10.96
N ARG A 191 16.08 -3.42 10.95
CA ARG A 191 17.15 -4.23 10.34
C ARG A 191 17.22 -4.13 8.82
N ARG A 192 16.12 -3.76 8.14
CA ARG A 192 16.04 -3.68 6.69
C ARG A 192 16.27 -2.28 6.14
N VAL A 193 16.28 -1.27 6.99
CA VAL A 193 16.64 0.09 6.53
C VAL A 193 18.05 0.06 5.92
N PRO A 194 18.26 0.70 4.74
CA PRO A 194 19.58 0.79 4.15
C PRO A 194 20.61 1.37 5.12
N PRO A 195 21.82 0.82 5.23
CA PRO A 195 22.85 1.37 6.08
C PRO A 195 23.13 2.85 5.74
N GLY A 196 23.04 3.73 6.74
CA GLY A 196 23.18 5.18 6.54
C GLY A 196 21.99 5.87 5.85
N GLY A 197 20.96 5.12 5.44
CA GLY A 197 19.79 5.63 4.73
C GLY A 197 18.60 6.00 5.62
N LEU A 198 18.76 6.15 6.94
CA LEU A 198 17.68 6.49 7.87
C LEU A 198 17.76 7.94 8.32
N ILE A 199 16.66 8.66 8.15
CA ILE A 199 16.45 10.00 8.70
C ILE A 199 15.28 9.95 9.67
N VAL A 200 15.50 10.36 10.92
CA VAL A 200 14.44 10.42 11.94
C VAL A 200 13.95 11.86 12.07
N LEU A 201 12.66 12.06 11.83
CA LEU A 201 12.04 13.38 12.01
C LEU A 201 11.88 13.68 13.51
N PRO A 202 12.20 14.90 13.96
CA PRO A 202 11.99 15.28 15.34
C PRO A 202 10.50 15.33 15.70
N PRO A 203 10.12 15.17 16.98
CA PRO A 203 8.71 15.20 17.42
C PRO A 203 8.02 16.52 17.12
N SER A 204 8.81 17.60 17.04
CA SER A 204 8.32 18.93 16.68
C SER A 204 8.13 19.15 15.19
N PHE A 205 8.43 18.14 14.34
CA PHE A 205 8.24 18.28 12.90
C PHE A 205 6.75 18.44 12.59
N SER A 206 6.38 19.64 12.16
CA SER A 206 5.01 19.97 11.78
C SER A 206 5.01 20.64 10.41
N SER A 207 3.89 20.56 9.72
CA SER A 207 3.70 21.27 8.44
C SER A 207 3.71 22.80 8.58
N HIS A 208 3.70 23.34 9.80
CA HIS A 208 3.68 24.79 10.06
C HIS A 208 5.08 25.43 10.01
N ASP A 209 6.15 24.71 10.38
CA ASP A 209 7.54 25.19 10.28
C ASP A 209 8.26 24.66 9.02
N ALA A 210 7.48 24.43 7.99
CA ALA A 210 7.82 23.61 6.84
C ALA A 210 9.01 24.07 5.99
N ALA A 211 9.28 25.35 5.87
CA ALA A 211 10.27 25.85 4.90
C ALA A 211 11.71 25.55 5.31
N GLU A 212 12.07 25.79 6.57
CA GLU A 212 13.44 25.57 7.05
C GLU A 212 13.69 24.07 7.32
N ALA A 213 12.72 23.38 7.95
CA ALA A 213 12.79 21.96 8.20
C ALA A 213 12.84 21.14 6.89
N GLY A 214 12.07 21.54 5.88
CA GLY A 214 12.10 20.94 4.56
C GLY A 214 13.43 21.11 3.84
N SER A 215 14.04 22.29 3.91
CA SER A 215 15.34 22.54 3.29
C SER A 215 16.46 21.73 3.95
N ARG A 216 16.44 21.57 5.28
CA ARG A 216 17.38 20.73 6.01
C ARG A 216 17.22 19.25 5.62
N LEU A 217 15.99 18.77 5.57
CA LEU A 217 15.69 17.39 5.17
C LEU A 217 16.21 17.09 3.75
N LEU A 218 15.99 17.99 2.79
CA LEU A 218 16.47 17.81 1.42
C LEU A 218 18.01 17.79 1.34
N ALA A 219 18.68 18.62 2.14
CA ALA A 219 20.14 18.62 2.21
C ALA A 219 20.69 17.30 2.79
N GLU A 220 20.05 16.79 3.85
CA GLU A 220 20.42 15.51 4.47
C GLU A 220 20.21 14.33 3.52
N ILE A 221 19.06 14.28 2.83
CA ILE A 221 18.77 13.26 1.82
C ILE A 221 19.84 13.29 0.72
N ARG A 222 20.22 14.49 0.22
CA ARG A 222 21.24 14.61 -0.80
C ARG A 222 22.58 14.06 -0.32
N THR A 223 22.98 14.39 0.92
CA THR A 223 24.21 13.88 1.52
C THR A 223 24.24 12.36 1.56
N ILE A 224 23.13 11.73 1.93
CA ILE A 224 23.00 10.26 1.98
C ILE A 224 23.09 9.67 0.57
N LEU A 225 22.41 10.27 -0.41
CA LEU A 225 22.38 9.77 -1.78
C LEU A 225 23.73 9.94 -2.50
N ASP A 226 24.48 10.97 -2.17
CA ASP A 226 25.83 11.21 -2.74
C ASP A 226 26.90 10.29 -2.12
N ALA A 227 26.59 9.64 -0.98
CA ALA A 227 27.49 8.71 -0.26
C ALA A 227 27.31 7.24 -0.68
N VAL A 228 26.30 6.92 -1.49
CA VAL A 228 25.97 5.58 -1.99
C VAL A 228 26.41 5.41 -3.44
#